data_f6d14fdb8c500fad8f08433a5508eaa7
#
_entry.id   f6d14fdb8c500fad8f08433a5508eaa7
#
_cell.length_a   1.000
_cell.length_b   1.000
_cell.length_c   1.000
_cell.angle_alpha   90.00
_cell.angle_beta   90.00
_cell.angle_gamma   90.00
#
_symmetry.space_group_name_H-M   'P 1'
#
loop_
_entity.id
_entity.type
_entity.pdbx_description
1 polymer ?
#
loop_
_entity_poly.entity_id
_entity_poly.type
_entity_poly.pdbx_seq_one_letter_code
_entity_poly.pdbx_strand_id
1 'polypeptide(L)'
;MELAVEADDSGKRLDSFLHERLAEFSRARLQSWIKAGRVDVNGAGARASYIVRAGDTIVVSPAALAPLKAEAEQLPLKILYEDADVIVVDKPAGMVVHAGAGHSRGTLVNALLHRFGPLSAVNGDLRPGIVHRLDRETSGALVVARTDRAHHSLAAQFQARQVEKIYLALVHGKTKPHGRITTPIARDPVRRIRMTTKLASGREAITEYRLLEAFDRFSYLEVRIGTGRTHQIRVHLSSLRHPVFGDRVYGAPASDLGRFFLHAHRLQFQSPSTGEPIRVESPLAPELASHLNTLRAAQPRPAETGRDS
;
A
#
# COMPACT_ATOMS: atom_id res chain seq x y z
N MET A 1 -33.82 -11.91 -6.90
CA MET A 1 -34.11 -11.89 -5.46
C MET A 1 -35.09 -10.76 -5.22
N GLU A 2 -36.16 -11.02 -4.49
CA GLU A 2 -37.15 -10.00 -4.15
C GLU A 2 -37.14 -9.79 -2.63
N LEU A 3 -37.16 -8.56 -2.19
CA LEU A 3 -37.07 -8.13 -0.80
C LEU A 3 -38.21 -7.14 -0.53
N ALA A 4 -39.01 -7.39 0.49
CA ALA A 4 -39.99 -6.43 0.99
C ALA A 4 -39.35 -5.57 2.09
N VAL A 5 -39.64 -4.28 2.10
CA VAL A 5 -39.22 -3.36 3.14
C VAL A 5 -40.26 -3.34 4.26
N GLU A 6 -39.84 -3.76 5.44
CA GLU A 6 -40.67 -3.76 6.65
C GLU A 6 -40.67 -2.38 7.34
N ALA A 7 -41.58 -2.20 8.32
CA ALA A 7 -41.67 -0.91 9.03
C ALA A 7 -40.36 -0.50 9.71
N ASP A 8 -39.61 -1.45 10.28
CA ASP A 8 -38.34 -1.23 10.97
C ASP A 8 -37.18 -0.89 10.05
N ASP A 9 -37.33 -1.13 8.75
CA ASP A 9 -36.32 -0.81 7.76
C ASP A 9 -36.53 0.56 7.11
N SER A 10 -37.69 1.16 7.33
CA SER A 10 -38.04 2.47 6.77
C SER A 10 -37.07 3.55 7.22
N GLY A 11 -36.68 4.42 6.30
CA GLY A 11 -35.71 5.48 6.57
C GLY A 11 -34.26 5.10 6.33
N LYS A 12 -33.93 3.83 6.08
CA LYS A 12 -32.57 3.40 5.71
C LYS A 12 -32.26 3.78 4.26
N ARG A 13 -30.97 3.93 3.98
CA ARG A 13 -30.52 4.05 2.59
C ARG A 13 -30.58 2.68 1.91
N LEU A 14 -30.94 2.63 0.63
CA LEU A 14 -31.03 1.40 -0.17
C LEU A 14 -29.76 0.55 -0.10
N ASP A 15 -28.57 1.19 -0.23
CA ASP A 15 -27.29 0.47 -0.16
C ASP A 15 -26.99 -0.11 1.24
N SER A 16 -27.52 0.48 2.29
CA SER A 16 -27.40 -0.03 3.66
C SER A 16 -28.41 -1.15 3.93
N PHE A 17 -29.66 -0.95 3.55
CA PHE A 17 -30.71 -1.95 3.65
C PHE A 17 -30.32 -3.26 2.94
N LEU A 18 -29.87 -3.14 1.68
CA LEU A 18 -29.41 -4.30 0.92
C LEU A 18 -28.22 -5.01 1.59
N HIS A 19 -27.27 -4.28 2.16
CA HIS A 19 -26.13 -4.88 2.83
C HIS A 19 -26.51 -5.63 4.12
N GLU A 20 -27.52 -5.17 4.82
CA GLU A 20 -28.06 -5.87 6.00
C GLU A 20 -28.83 -7.15 5.62
N ARG A 21 -29.60 -7.10 4.53
CA ARG A 21 -30.44 -8.23 4.08
C ARG A 21 -29.67 -9.25 3.23
N LEU A 22 -28.59 -8.84 2.57
CA LEU A 22 -27.76 -9.66 1.69
C LEU A 22 -26.29 -9.61 2.19
N ALA A 23 -26.07 -10.08 3.40
CA ALA A 23 -24.79 -9.99 4.11
C ALA A 23 -23.63 -10.73 3.40
N GLU A 24 -23.92 -11.68 2.50
CA GLU A 24 -22.95 -12.39 1.66
C GLU A 24 -22.32 -11.48 0.60
N PHE A 25 -22.91 -10.32 0.31
CA PHE A 25 -22.37 -9.37 -0.68
C PHE A 25 -21.82 -8.12 0.00
N SER A 26 -20.62 -7.70 -0.42
CA SER A 26 -20.07 -6.45 0.08
C SER A 26 -20.90 -5.24 -0.36
N ARG A 27 -20.95 -4.20 0.47
CA ARG A 27 -21.69 -2.96 0.16
C ARG A 27 -21.23 -2.32 -1.16
N ALA A 28 -19.94 -2.42 -1.50
CA ALA A 28 -19.41 -1.93 -2.77
C ALA A 28 -20.00 -2.70 -3.97
N ARG A 29 -20.19 -4.01 -3.83
CA ARG A 29 -20.83 -4.85 -4.85
C ARG A 29 -22.29 -4.47 -5.06
N LEU A 30 -23.04 -4.29 -3.99
CA LEU A 30 -24.43 -3.87 -4.04
C LEU A 30 -24.59 -2.48 -4.68
N GLN A 31 -23.72 -1.53 -4.36
CA GLN A 31 -23.69 -0.22 -5.02
C GLN A 31 -23.38 -0.32 -6.53
N SER A 32 -22.50 -1.25 -6.92
CA SER A 32 -22.24 -1.52 -8.33
C SER A 32 -23.46 -2.05 -9.07
N TRP A 33 -24.22 -2.96 -8.46
CA TRP A 33 -25.47 -3.47 -9.02
C TRP A 33 -26.54 -2.38 -9.16
N ILE A 34 -26.69 -1.53 -8.16
CA ILE A 34 -27.62 -0.38 -8.21
C ILE A 34 -27.23 0.53 -9.39
N LYS A 35 -25.93 0.89 -9.50
CA LYS A 35 -25.43 1.73 -10.59
C LYS A 35 -25.61 1.10 -11.97
N ALA A 36 -25.56 -0.23 -12.06
CA ALA A 36 -25.73 -0.98 -13.30
C ALA A 36 -27.22 -1.24 -13.66
N GLY A 37 -28.17 -0.65 -12.92
CA GLY A 37 -29.61 -0.84 -13.17
C GLY A 37 -30.09 -2.27 -12.88
N ARG A 38 -29.47 -2.97 -11.92
CA ARG A 38 -29.81 -4.34 -11.53
C ARG A 38 -30.56 -4.41 -10.20
N VAL A 39 -30.93 -3.26 -9.70
CA VAL A 39 -31.74 -3.12 -8.48
C VAL A 39 -32.86 -2.15 -8.80
N ASP A 40 -34.08 -2.65 -8.75
CA ASP A 40 -35.29 -1.88 -8.94
C ASP A 40 -36.02 -1.75 -7.62
N VAL A 41 -36.61 -0.60 -7.40
CA VAL A 41 -37.54 -0.33 -6.28
C VAL A 41 -38.91 -0.05 -6.91
N ASN A 42 -39.88 -0.87 -6.59
CA ASN A 42 -41.26 -0.78 -7.13
C ASN A 42 -41.29 -0.77 -8.67
N GLY A 43 -40.40 -1.58 -9.30
CA GLY A 43 -40.28 -1.68 -10.75
C GLY A 43 -39.55 -0.55 -11.44
N ALA A 44 -38.93 0.36 -10.70
CA ALA A 44 -38.14 1.46 -11.24
C ALA A 44 -36.69 1.46 -10.69
N GLY A 45 -35.73 1.81 -11.56
CA GLY A 45 -34.32 1.94 -11.17
C GLY A 45 -34.13 2.99 -10.08
N ALA A 46 -33.33 2.70 -9.06
CA ALA A 46 -33.10 3.59 -7.93
C ALA A 46 -31.61 3.94 -7.75
N ARG A 47 -31.32 5.01 -6.99
CA ARG A 47 -29.96 5.38 -6.58
C ARG A 47 -29.60 4.72 -5.26
N ALA A 48 -28.32 4.47 -5.02
CA ALA A 48 -27.83 3.90 -3.75
C ALA A 48 -28.23 4.73 -2.50
N SER A 49 -28.45 6.03 -2.69
CA SER A 49 -28.92 6.94 -1.64
C SER A 49 -30.43 6.99 -1.47
N TYR A 50 -31.21 6.23 -2.24
CA TYR A 50 -32.67 6.16 -2.07
C TYR A 50 -32.99 5.76 -0.63
N ILE A 51 -33.98 6.41 -0.03
CA ILE A 51 -34.46 6.12 1.33
C ILE A 51 -35.63 5.16 1.20
N VAL A 52 -35.44 3.92 1.64
CA VAL A 52 -36.47 2.90 1.55
C VAL A 52 -37.63 3.20 2.49
N ARG A 53 -38.84 2.84 2.07
CA ARG A 53 -40.11 3.06 2.80
C ARG A 53 -40.78 1.72 3.07
N ALA A 54 -41.50 1.60 4.17
CA ALA A 54 -42.32 0.44 4.44
C ALA A 54 -43.30 0.17 3.28
N GLY A 55 -43.32 -1.07 2.81
CA GLY A 55 -44.12 -1.48 1.65
C GLY A 55 -43.37 -1.39 0.30
N ASP A 56 -42.15 -0.84 0.24
CA ASP A 56 -41.37 -0.91 -0.97
C ASP A 56 -41.02 -2.37 -1.30
N THR A 57 -41.10 -2.72 -2.57
CA THR A 57 -40.64 -4.00 -3.11
C THR A 57 -39.37 -3.76 -3.88
N ILE A 58 -38.27 -4.41 -3.44
CA ILE A 58 -36.94 -4.27 -4.05
C ILE A 58 -36.60 -5.55 -4.77
N VAL A 59 -36.40 -5.45 -6.09
CA VAL A 59 -35.97 -6.56 -6.93
C VAL A 59 -34.47 -6.41 -7.20
N VAL A 60 -33.70 -7.40 -6.75
CA VAL A 60 -32.27 -7.49 -7.04
C VAL A 60 -32.06 -8.59 -8.09
N SER A 61 -31.46 -8.22 -9.22
CA SER A 61 -31.04 -9.13 -10.28
C SER A 61 -29.51 -9.30 -10.20
N PRO A 62 -29.00 -10.28 -9.38
CA PRO A 62 -27.58 -10.46 -9.22
C PRO A 62 -26.94 -10.74 -10.59
N ALA A 63 -26.00 -9.89 -11.01
CA ALA A 63 -25.13 -10.34 -12.08
C ALA A 63 -24.15 -11.35 -11.47
N ALA A 64 -23.95 -12.46 -12.13
CA ALA A 64 -22.63 -13.07 -12.13
C ALA A 64 -21.68 -12.01 -12.69
N LEU A 65 -21.13 -11.16 -11.83
CA LEU A 65 -19.96 -10.40 -12.23
C LEU A 65 -18.95 -11.46 -12.60
N ALA A 66 -18.51 -11.48 -13.86
CA ALA A 66 -17.27 -12.15 -14.20
C ALA A 66 -16.30 -11.79 -13.08
N PRO A 67 -15.69 -12.76 -12.38
CA PRO A 67 -14.78 -12.45 -11.29
C PRO A 67 -13.80 -11.43 -11.85
N LEU A 68 -13.66 -10.28 -11.18
CA LEU A 68 -12.69 -9.26 -11.57
C LEU A 68 -11.33 -9.93 -11.46
N LYS A 69 -10.84 -10.46 -12.57
CA LYS A 69 -9.49 -11.01 -12.69
C LYS A 69 -8.57 -9.88 -13.09
N ALA A 70 -7.40 -9.85 -12.49
CA ALA A 70 -6.35 -9.02 -13.01
C ALA A 70 -5.95 -9.55 -14.40
N GLU A 71 -5.94 -8.68 -15.39
CA GLU A 71 -5.56 -9.03 -16.76
C GLU A 71 -4.03 -8.86 -16.93
N ALA A 72 -3.42 -9.70 -17.76
CA ALA A 72 -2.00 -9.58 -18.10
C ALA A 72 -1.76 -8.34 -18.97
N GLU A 73 -0.78 -7.51 -18.62
CA GLU A 73 -0.35 -6.34 -19.40
C GLU A 73 1.16 -6.30 -19.58
N GLN A 74 1.62 -6.00 -20.78
CA GLN A 74 3.04 -5.80 -21.07
C GLN A 74 3.53 -4.48 -20.49
N LEU A 75 4.05 -4.51 -19.27
CA LEU A 75 4.62 -3.37 -18.57
C LEU A 75 6.08 -3.66 -18.21
N PRO A 76 6.97 -2.65 -18.24
CA PRO A 76 8.36 -2.85 -17.86
C PRO A 76 8.45 -3.26 -16.38
N LEU A 77 9.18 -4.33 -16.10
CA LEU A 77 9.37 -4.87 -14.77
C LEU A 77 10.81 -5.34 -14.58
N LYS A 78 11.50 -4.75 -13.62
CA LYS A 78 12.86 -5.16 -13.22
C LYS A 78 12.77 -6.23 -12.15
N ILE A 79 13.40 -7.38 -12.40
CA ILE A 79 13.48 -8.49 -11.46
C ILE A 79 14.81 -8.37 -10.70
N LEU A 80 14.74 -8.48 -9.38
CA LEU A 80 15.89 -8.48 -8.48
C LEU A 80 16.31 -9.91 -8.09
N TYR A 81 15.32 -10.81 -7.97
CA TYR A 81 15.53 -12.22 -7.66
C TYR A 81 14.36 -13.05 -8.19
N GLU A 82 14.63 -14.28 -8.61
CA GLU A 82 13.62 -15.22 -9.09
C GLU A 82 14.07 -16.65 -8.81
N ASP A 83 13.13 -17.47 -8.30
CA ASP A 83 13.24 -18.92 -8.23
C ASP A 83 11.88 -19.59 -8.53
N ALA A 84 11.74 -20.88 -8.23
CA ALA A 84 10.52 -21.64 -8.47
C ALA A 84 9.34 -21.18 -7.56
N ASP A 85 9.63 -20.61 -6.39
CA ASP A 85 8.64 -20.26 -5.37
C ASP A 85 8.35 -18.77 -5.28
N VAL A 86 9.34 -17.91 -5.53
CA VAL A 86 9.21 -16.47 -5.30
C VAL A 86 9.82 -15.62 -6.41
N ILE A 87 9.31 -14.42 -6.55
CA ILE A 87 9.88 -13.36 -7.38
C ILE A 87 10.07 -12.14 -6.49
N VAL A 88 11.23 -11.47 -6.55
CA VAL A 88 11.43 -10.16 -5.96
C VAL A 88 11.60 -9.15 -7.08
N VAL A 89 10.75 -8.14 -7.09
CA VAL A 89 10.76 -7.10 -8.12
C VAL A 89 11.26 -5.77 -7.56
N ASP A 90 11.87 -4.96 -8.41
CA ASP A 90 12.15 -3.55 -8.18
C ASP A 90 10.95 -2.73 -8.67
N LYS A 91 9.96 -2.52 -7.79
CA LYS A 91 8.75 -1.79 -8.17
C LYS A 91 9.08 -0.32 -8.45
N PRO A 92 8.75 0.22 -9.65
CA PRO A 92 8.91 1.64 -9.90
C PRO A 92 7.93 2.48 -9.05
N ALA A 93 8.26 3.74 -8.82
CA ALA A 93 7.33 4.73 -8.31
C ALA A 93 6.18 4.97 -9.32
N GLY A 94 5.03 5.42 -8.84
CA GLY A 94 3.83 5.64 -9.66
C GLY A 94 3.00 4.39 -9.95
N MET A 95 3.58 3.19 -9.81
CA MET A 95 2.89 1.92 -10.06
C MET A 95 2.15 1.43 -8.81
N VAL A 96 0.84 1.15 -8.96
CA VAL A 96 0.02 0.52 -7.92
C VAL A 96 0.30 -0.98 -7.88
N VAL A 97 0.31 -1.61 -6.71
CA VAL A 97 0.64 -3.04 -6.58
C VAL A 97 -0.43 -3.94 -7.19
N HIS A 98 -1.70 -3.72 -6.89
CA HIS A 98 -2.82 -4.54 -7.35
C HIS A 98 -4.06 -3.70 -7.61
N ALA A 99 -4.97 -4.20 -8.41
CA ALA A 99 -6.24 -3.56 -8.72
C ALA A 99 -7.02 -3.20 -7.44
N GLY A 100 -7.64 -2.04 -7.45
CA GLY A 100 -8.43 -1.50 -6.33
C GLY A 100 -9.30 -0.34 -6.82
N ALA A 101 -9.94 0.38 -5.89
CA ALA A 101 -10.82 1.50 -6.25
C ALA A 101 -10.11 2.50 -7.21
N GLY A 102 -10.59 2.55 -8.46
CA GLY A 102 -10.10 3.45 -9.50
C GLY A 102 -8.93 2.95 -10.35
N HIS A 103 -8.39 1.76 -10.08
CA HIS A 103 -7.28 1.19 -10.86
C HIS A 103 -7.54 -0.28 -11.16
N SER A 104 -7.94 -0.62 -12.38
CA SER A 104 -8.10 -2.00 -12.86
C SER A 104 -6.93 -2.47 -13.72
N ARG A 105 -6.14 -1.55 -14.25
CA ARG A 105 -5.02 -1.77 -15.17
C ARG A 105 -3.77 -0.99 -14.75
N GLY A 106 -2.64 -1.28 -15.37
CA GLY A 106 -1.37 -0.60 -15.11
C GLY A 106 -0.76 -0.94 -13.75
N THR A 107 -1.13 -2.07 -13.14
CA THR A 107 -0.65 -2.47 -11.83
C THR A 107 0.52 -3.44 -11.92
N LEU A 108 1.26 -3.60 -10.83
CA LEU A 108 2.32 -4.59 -10.73
C LEU A 108 1.79 -6.01 -11.02
N VAL A 109 0.59 -6.34 -10.53
CA VAL A 109 -0.04 -7.64 -10.79
C VAL A 109 -0.26 -7.86 -12.29
N ASN A 110 -0.71 -6.85 -13.04
CA ASN A 110 -0.88 -6.96 -14.50
C ASN A 110 0.46 -7.28 -15.20
N ALA A 111 1.55 -6.61 -14.80
CA ALA A 111 2.90 -6.86 -15.33
C ALA A 111 3.42 -8.27 -14.99
N LEU A 112 3.19 -8.70 -13.75
CA LEU A 112 3.60 -10.05 -13.28
C LEU A 112 2.87 -11.15 -14.03
N LEU A 113 1.55 -11.03 -14.22
CA LEU A 113 0.76 -12.01 -14.97
C LEU A 113 1.20 -12.11 -16.43
N HIS A 114 1.58 -10.99 -17.06
CA HIS A 114 2.11 -11.01 -18.42
C HIS A 114 3.45 -11.75 -18.50
N ARG A 115 4.36 -11.51 -17.55
CA ARG A 115 5.71 -12.05 -17.61
C ARG A 115 5.81 -13.50 -17.14
N PHE A 116 5.04 -13.88 -16.13
CA PHE A 116 5.19 -15.17 -15.43
C PHE A 116 3.96 -16.08 -15.56
N GLY A 117 2.88 -15.59 -16.17
CA GLY A 117 1.62 -16.33 -16.21
C GLY A 117 0.92 -16.40 -14.84
N PRO A 118 0.17 -17.46 -14.57
CA PRO A 118 -0.57 -17.61 -13.33
C PRO A 118 0.34 -17.62 -12.10
N LEU A 119 -0.06 -16.90 -11.07
CA LEU A 119 0.58 -16.83 -9.75
C LEU A 119 -0.39 -17.37 -8.70
N SER A 120 0.07 -17.55 -7.46
CA SER A 120 -0.76 -18.00 -6.35
C SER A 120 -2.04 -17.17 -6.21
N ALA A 121 -3.18 -17.85 -6.18
CA ALA A 121 -4.51 -17.25 -6.07
C ALA A 121 -5.06 -17.22 -4.62
N VAL A 122 -4.26 -17.53 -3.60
CA VAL A 122 -4.67 -17.57 -2.18
C VAL A 122 -5.37 -16.28 -1.73
N ASN A 123 -4.92 -15.12 -2.21
CA ASN A 123 -5.55 -13.82 -1.92
C ASN A 123 -6.59 -13.38 -2.99
N GLY A 124 -7.07 -14.33 -3.80
CA GLY A 124 -8.06 -14.11 -4.85
C GLY A 124 -7.49 -13.53 -6.15
N ASP A 125 -8.31 -13.55 -7.18
CA ASP A 125 -7.97 -13.23 -8.58
C ASP A 125 -7.51 -11.79 -8.83
N LEU A 126 -7.73 -10.87 -7.89
CA LEU A 126 -7.27 -9.48 -8.00
C LEU A 126 -5.88 -9.24 -7.40
N ARG A 127 -5.36 -10.21 -6.63
CA ARG A 127 -4.11 -10.08 -5.88
C ARG A 127 -3.24 -11.33 -5.96
N PRO A 128 -3.14 -11.97 -7.15
CA PRO A 128 -2.36 -13.20 -7.29
C PRO A 128 -0.92 -12.94 -6.84
N GLY A 129 -0.41 -13.82 -5.98
CA GLY A 129 0.95 -13.78 -5.45
C GLY A 129 1.28 -12.66 -4.45
N ILE A 130 0.37 -11.73 -4.18
CA ILE A 130 0.65 -10.55 -3.35
C ILE A 130 0.53 -10.87 -1.86
N VAL A 131 1.64 -10.88 -1.14
CA VAL A 131 1.74 -11.12 0.32
C VAL A 131 1.94 -9.82 1.12
N HIS A 132 2.44 -8.77 0.49
CA HIS A 132 2.57 -7.43 1.07
C HIS A 132 2.46 -6.34 -0.01
N ARG A 133 2.56 -5.08 0.40
CA ARG A 133 2.43 -3.97 -0.55
C ARG A 133 3.33 -2.79 -0.22
N LEU A 134 3.64 -2.01 -1.25
CA LEU A 134 4.22 -0.67 -1.17
C LEU A 134 3.16 0.37 -1.56
N ASP A 135 3.34 1.60 -1.10
CA ASP A 135 2.53 2.72 -1.59
C ASP A 135 2.83 2.97 -3.08
N ARG A 136 1.92 3.63 -3.78
CA ARG A 136 2.05 3.93 -5.20
C ARG A 136 3.39 4.59 -5.52
N GLU A 137 3.75 5.64 -4.78
CA GLU A 137 4.97 6.43 -5.01
C GLU A 137 6.21 5.87 -4.28
N THR A 138 6.09 4.78 -3.52
CA THR A 138 7.23 4.06 -2.95
C THR A 138 7.81 3.13 -4.01
N SER A 139 9.09 3.26 -4.31
CA SER A 139 9.85 2.36 -5.18
C SER A 139 10.57 1.27 -4.37
N GLY A 140 11.10 0.24 -5.04
CA GLY A 140 12.02 -0.72 -4.47
C GLY A 140 11.50 -2.14 -4.32
N ALA A 141 12.18 -2.94 -3.50
CA ALA A 141 12.00 -4.38 -3.39
C ALA A 141 10.62 -4.79 -2.88
N LEU A 142 9.95 -5.68 -3.62
CA LEU A 142 8.68 -6.28 -3.27
C LEU A 142 8.71 -7.77 -3.63
N VAL A 143 8.43 -8.67 -2.65
CA VAL A 143 8.36 -10.11 -2.87
C VAL A 143 6.96 -10.54 -3.26
N VAL A 144 6.88 -11.48 -4.20
CA VAL A 144 5.66 -12.06 -4.76
C VAL A 144 5.77 -13.59 -4.70
N ALA A 145 4.70 -14.26 -4.30
CA ALA A 145 4.62 -15.72 -4.27
C ALA A 145 4.19 -16.26 -5.65
N ARG A 146 4.92 -17.22 -6.19
CA ARG A 146 4.54 -17.94 -7.42
C ARG A 146 3.55 -19.05 -7.14
N THR A 147 3.74 -19.78 -6.04
CA THR A 147 2.96 -20.96 -5.65
C THR A 147 2.14 -20.68 -4.38
N ASP A 148 1.07 -21.45 -4.17
CA ASP A 148 0.25 -21.32 -2.96
C ASP A 148 1.04 -21.71 -1.70
N ARG A 149 1.93 -22.68 -1.80
CA ARG A 149 2.87 -23.04 -0.72
C ARG A 149 3.73 -21.85 -0.32
N ALA A 150 4.35 -21.19 -1.30
CA ALA A 150 5.17 -20.01 -1.07
C ALA A 150 4.34 -18.85 -0.48
N HIS A 151 3.10 -18.69 -0.94
CA HIS A 151 2.18 -17.69 -0.43
C HIS A 151 1.90 -17.88 1.07
N HIS A 152 1.55 -19.10 1.47
CA HIS A 152 1.29 -19.41 2.89
C HIS A 152 2.53 -19.22 3.74
N SER A 153 3.71 -19.70 3.28
CA SER A 153 4.98 -19.54 3.97
C SER A 153 5.33 -18.05 4.18
N LEU A 154 5.32 -17.27 3.10
CA LEU A 154 5.61 -15.82 3.19
C LEU A 154 4.60 -15.07 4.05
N ALA A 155 3.30 -15.36 3.92
CA ALA A 155 2.26 -14.74 4.74
C ALA A 155 2.49 -15.01 6.24
N ALA A 156 2.86 -16.25 6.60
CA ALA A 156 3.22 -16.61 7.98
C ALA A 156 4.44 -15.82 8.47
N GLN A 157 5.51 -15.71 7.65
CA GLN A 157 6.70 -14.94 7.99
C GLN A 157 6.38 -13.44 8.19
N PHE A 158 5.54 -12.83 7.32
CA PHE A 158 5.08 -11.45 7.50
C PHE A 158 4.25 -11.28 8.78
N GLN A 159 3.37 -12.21 9.08
CA GLN A 159 2.54 -12.21 10.29
C GLN A 159 3.40 -12.35 11.55
N ALA A 160 4.38 -13.23 11.54
CA ALA A 160 5.33 -13.44 12.62
C ALA A 160 6.41 -12.34 12.73
N ARG A 161 6.41 -11.35 11.82
CA ARG A 161 7.40 -10.26 11.76
C ARG A 161 8.83 -10.73 11.52
N GLN A 162 9.01 -11.87 10.88
CA GLN A 162 10.32 -12.47 10.57
C GLN A 162 10.96 -11.87 9.32
N VAL A 163 10.17 -11.21 8.47
CA VAL A 163 10.67 -10.53 7.27
C VAL A 163 11.32 -9.20 7.65
N GLU A 164 12.62 -9.06 7.40
CA GLU A 164 13.29 -7.77 7.54
C GLU A 164 12.97 -6.86 6.36
N LYS A 165 12.62 -5.61 6.67
CA LYS A 165 12.26 -4.57 5.67
C LYS A 165 13.01 -3.29 6.01
N ILE A 166 13.95 -2.92 5.16
CA ILE A 166 14.75 -1.71 5.28
C ILE A 166 14.39 -0.76 4.15
N TYR A 167 14.13 0.47 4.52
CA TYR A 167 13.81 1.56 3.60
C TYR A 167 14.86 2.66 3.71
N LEU A 168 15.02 3.42 2.63
CA LEU A 168 15.77 4.66 2.61
C LEU A 168 14.79 5.82 2.47
N ALA A 169 14.94 6.83 3.33
CA ALA A 169 14.06 8.00 3.36
C ALA A 169 14.86 9.28 3.56
N LEU A 170 14.52 10.32 2.79
CA LEU A 170 14.95 11.68 3.07
C LEU A 170 13.80 12.40 3.79
N VAL A 171 14.09 13.06 4.91
CA VAL A 171 13.07 13.76 5.70
C VAL A 171 13.47 15.21 5.95
N HIS A 172 12.47 16.07 6.19
CA HIS A 172 12.70 17.45 6.59
C HIS A 172 13.21 17.56 8.02
N GLY A 173 14.12 18.50 8.25
CA GLY A 173 14.71 18.82 9.55
C GLY A 173 15.83 17.88 9.98
N LYS A 174 16.42 18.19 11.12
CA LYS A 174 17.52 17.43 11.73
C LYS A 174 16.95 16.42 12.72
N THR A 175 17.07 15.14 12.42
CA THR A 175 16.63 14.05 13.30
C THR A 175 17.69 13.74 14.37
N LYS A 176 17.29 13.02 15.41
CA LYS A 176 18.26 12.34 16.29
C LYS A 176 19.01 11.26 15.50
N PRO A 177 20.20 10.81 15.96
CA PRO A 177 20.97 9.77 15.28
C PRO A 177 20.19 8.45 15.07
N HIS A 178 19.31 8.10 16.02
CA HIS A 178 18.41 6.96 15.93
C HIS A 178 17.12 7.24 16.68
N GLY A 179 16.08 6.49 16.35
CA GLY A 179 14.80 6.60 17.04
C GLY A 179 13.89 5.39 16.78
N ARG A 180 12.95 5.19 17.70
CA ARG A 180 11.92 4.16 17.63
C ARG A 180 10.55 4.77 17.87
N ILE A 181 9.58 4.44 16.99
CA ILE A 181 8.21 4.96 17.04
C ILE A 181 7.28 3.75 17.12
N THR A 182 6.47 3.68 18.18
CA THR A 182 5.54 2.58 18.44
C THR A 182 4.08 3.04 18.50
N THR A 183 3.81 4.29 18.12
CA THR A 183 2.48 4.87 18.16
C THR A 183 1.52 4.12 17.23
N PRO A 184 0.33 3.70 17.68
CA PRO A 184 -0.64 3.03 16.84
C PRO A 184 -1.09 3.89 15.66
N ILE A 185 -1.44 3.22 14.54
CA ILE A 185 -1.87 3.88 13.31
C ILE A 185 -3.32 3.52 13.00
N ALA A 186 -4.15 4.54 12.81
CA ALA A 186 -5.55 4.45 12.38
C ALA A 186 -5.79 5.21 11.09
N ARG A 187 -6.93 4.99 10.43
CA ARG A 187 -7.37 5.84 9.32
C ARG A 187 -7.87 7.17 9.87
N ASP A 188 -7.44 8.27 9.26
CA ASP A 188 -7.92 9.61 9.64
C ASP A 188 -9.45 9.71 9.35
N PRO A 189 -10.28 9.99 10.35
CA PRO A 189 -11.74 10.01 10.19
C PRO A 189 -12.22 11.17 9.30
N VAL A 190 -11.48 12.27 9.26
CA VAL A 190 -11.82 13.48 8.49
C VAL A 190 -11.21 13.41 7.09
N ARG A 191 -9.91 13.12 7.01
CA ARG A 191 -9.17 13.04 5.74
C ARG A 191 -8.88 11.59 5.38
N ARG A 192 -9.85 10.85 4.89
CA ARG A 192 -9.80 9.40 4.64
C ARG A 192 -8.70 8.93 3.69
N ILE A 193 -8.04 9.84 2.97
CA ILE A 193 -6.89 9.54 2.11
C ILE A 193 -5.59 9.30 2.89
N ARG A 194 -5.53 9.67 4.19
CA ARG A 194 -4.35 9.53 5.03
C ARG A 194 -4.61 8.69 6.28
N MET A 195 -3.51 8.32 6.92
CA MET A 195 -3.50 7.68 8.24
C MET A 195 -3.17 8.71 9.32
N THR A 196 -3.44 8.36 10.58
CA THR A 196 -3.16 9.21 11.75
C THR A 196 -2.63 8.38 12.92
N THR A 197 -1.79 8.99 13.74
CA THR A 197 -1.29 8.45 15.01
C THR A 197 -1.99 9.06 16.22
N LYS A 198 -3.03 9.90 16.02
CA LYS A 198 -3.71 10.63 17.09
C LYS A 198 -4.84 9.85 17.75
N LEU A 199 -5.18 8.65 17.26
CA LEU A 199 -6.27 7.84 17.77
C LEU A 199 -5.72 6.63 18.52
N ALA A 200 -6.16 6.44 19.76
CA ALA A 200 -5.78 5.29 20.59
C ALA A 200 -6.26 3.95 20.02
N SER A 201 -7.36 3.94 19.25
CA SER A 201 -7.93 2.76 18.58
C SER A 201 -7.15 2.31 17.34
N GLY A 202 -5.95 2.84 17.12
CA GLY A 202 -5.08 2.44 16.01
C GLY A 202 -4.54 1.02 16.14
N ARG A 203 -4.04 0.48 15.01
CA ARG A 203 -3.35 -0.81 14.97
C ARG A 203 -1.88 -0.60 15.34
N GLU A 204 -1.32 -1.54 16.12
CA GLU A 204 0.10 -1.53 16.48
C GLU A 204 0.99 -1.33 15.23
N ALA A 205 1.99 -0.44 15.39
CA ALA A 205 2.95 -0.12 14.36
C ALA A 205 4.32 0.15 14.98
N ILE A 206 5.38 -0.42 14.40
CA ILE A 206 6.75 -0.27 14.91
C ILE A 206 7.63 0.20 13.76
N THR A 207 8.26 1.36 13.93
CA THR A 207 9.22 1.95 12.99
C THR A 207 10.46 2.37 13.76
N GLU A 208 11.62 1.93 13.30
CA GLU A 208 12.93 2.31 13.82
C GLU A 208 13.68 3.03 12.73
N TYR A 209 14.49 4.02 13.07
CA TYR A 209 15.35 4.69 12.09
C TYR A 209 16.75 4.94 12.64
N ARG A 210 17.69 5.00 11.71
CA ARG A 210 19.08 5.40 11.93
C ARG A 210 19.44 6.49 10.93
N LEU A 211 20.05 7.56 11.40
CA LEU A 211 20.57 8.62 10.57
C LEU A 211 21.79 8.10 9.79
N LEU A 212 21.76 8.22 8.47
CA LEU A 212 22.87 7.91 7.58
C LEU A 212 23.69 9.17 7.29
N GLU A 213 23.01 10.26 6.90
CA GLU A 213 23.63 11.53 6.56
C GLU A 213 22.77 12.69 7.07
N ALA A 214 23.40 13.71 7.63
CA ALA A 214 22.75 14.96 8.03
C ALA A 214 23.09 16.07 7.03
N PHE A 215 22.06 16.77 6.55
CA PHE A 215 22.17 17.97 5.72
C PHE A 215 21.69 19.18 6.52
N ASP A 216 21.87 20.40 5.99
CA ASP A 216 21.43 21.61 6.70
C ASP A 216 19.94 21.56 7.07
N ARG A 217 19.08 21.18 6.14
CA ARG A 217 17.62 21.17 6.28
C ARG A 217 16.98 19.80 6.23
N PHE A 218 17.76 18.72 6.04
CA PHE A 218 17.28 17.37 5.82
C PHE A 218 18.09 16.34 6.58
N SER A 219 17.50 15.18 6.78
CA SER A 219 18.15 13.97 7.30
C SER A 219 17.87 12.80 6.37
N TYR A 220 18.92 12.10 5.95
CA TYR A 220 18.83 10.86 5.18
C TYR A 220 18.88 9.68 6.13
N LEU A 221 17.85 8.85 6.10
CA LEU A 221 17.59 7.81 7.08
C LEU A 221 17.56 6.42 6.45
N GLU A 222 18.12 5.45 7.16
CA GLU A 222 17.75 4.06 7.05
C GLU A 222 16.58 3.80 8.02
N VAL A 223 15.49 3.21 7.52
CA VAL A 223 14.26 2.98 8.29
C VAL A 223 13.91 1.52 8.28
N ARG A 224 13.84 0.88 9.46
CA ARG A 224 13.38 -0.49 9.65
C ARG A 224 11.94 -0.50 10.15
N ILE A 225 11.09 -1.37 9.58
CA ILE A 225 9.72 -1.53 10.03
C ILE A 225 9.43 -2.95 10.52
N GLY A 226 8.90 -3.07 11.76
CA GLY A 226 8.45 -4.35 12.31
C GLY A 226 7.04 -4.74 11.85
N THR A 227 6.25 -3.79 11.41
CA THR A 227 4.87 -3.95 10.90
C THR A 227 4.75 -3.34 9.51
N GLY A 228 3.61 -3.50 8.82
CA GLY A 228 3.39 -2.97 7.47
C GLY A 228 2.03 -2.28 7.34
N ARG A 229 1.77 -1.22 8.14
CA ARG A 229 0.52 -0.46 8.04
C ARG A 229 0.57 0.50 6.87
N THR A 230 -0.60 0.83 6.32
CA THR A 230 -0.71 1.83 5.25
C THR A 230 -0.04 3.13 5.66
N HIS A 231 0.83 3.68 4.80
CA HIS A 231 1.58 4.92 5.02
C HIS A 231 2.43 4.95 6.30
N GLN A 232 2.78 3.81 6.88
CA GLN A 232 3.37 3.73 8.23
C GLN A 232 4.58 4.64 8.43
N ILE A 233 5.62 4.52 7.59
CA ILE A 233 6.84 5.33 7.69
C ILE A 233 6.49 6.82 7.57
N ARG A 234 5.66 7.17 6.61
CA ARG A 234 5.26 8.54 6.28
C ARG A 234 4.53 9.22 7.45
N VAL A 235 3.53 8.55 8.04
CA VAL A 235 2.77 9.11 9.17
C VAL A 235 3.60 9.13 10.46
N HIS A 236 4.44 8.12 10.71
CA HIS A 236 5.31 8.09 11.88
C HIS A 236 6.35 9.21 11.85
N LEU A 237 7.10 9.37 10.75
CA LEU A 237 8.11 10.43 10.66
C LEU A 237 7.46 11.83 10.69
N SER A 238 6.29 12.01 10.06
CA SER A 238 5.53 13.25 10.15
C SER A 238 5.07 13.54 11.59
N SER A 239 4.72 12.54 12.39
CA SER A 239 4.33 12.72 13.79
C SER A 239 5.45 13.26 14.66
N LEU A 240 6.71 13.02 14.28
CA LEU A 240 7.91 13.59 14.88
C LEU A 240 8.29 14.97 14.30
N ARG A 241 7.47 15.57 13.44
CA ARG A 241 7.73 16.79 12.66
C ARG A 241 8.86 16.66 11.62
N HIS A 242 9.14 15.43 11.20
CA HIS A 242 10.09 15.10 10.14
C HIS A 242 9.36 14.45 8.96
N PRO A 243 8.46 15.15 8.22
CA PRO A 243 7.76 14.55 7.10
C PRO A 243 8.76 14.13 6.01
N VAL A 244 8.45 13.05 5.31
CA VAL A 244 9.25 12.57 4.18
C VAL A 244 9.30 13.65 3.11
N PHE A 245 10.47 13.91 2.54
CA PHE A 245 10.67 14.91 1.49
C PHE A 245 9.70 14.70 0.33
N GLY A 246 9.00 15.74 -0.10
CA GLY A 246 7.98 15.69 -1.16
C GLY A 246 6.63 15.08 -0.76
N ASP A 247 6.43 14.64 0.48
CA ASP A 247 5.17 14.05 0.94
C ASP A 247 4.13 15.11 1.36
N ARG A 248 3.44 15.68 0.38
CA ARG A 248 2.40 16.70 0.60
C ARG A 248 1.23 16.22 1.48
N VAL A 249 0.92 14.91 1.46
CA VAL A 249 -0.17 14.34 2.27
C VAL A 249 0.14 14.46 3.75
N TYR A 250 1.42 14.38 4.11
CA TYR A 250 1.89 14.45 5.50
C TYR A 250 2.63 15.74 5.85
N GLY A 251 2.46 16.79 5.06
CA GLY A 251 2.86 18.15 5.43
C GLY A 251 4.24 18.58 4.95
N ALA A 252 4.90 17.81 4.07
CA ALA A 252 6.07 18.29 3.40
C ALA A 252 5.71 19.34 2.33
N PRO A 253 6.59 20.33 2.06
CA PRO A 253 6.47 21.20 0.91
C PRO A 253 6.43 20.43 -0.42
N ALA A 254 5.91 21.07 -1.47
CA ALA A 254 6.05 20.55 -2.82
C ALA A 254 7.53 20.43 -3.20
N SER A 255 7.86 19.41 -3.98
CA SER A 255 9.21 19.18 -4.52
C SER A 255 9.14 18.94 -6.02
N ASP A 256 10.24 19.18 -6.70
CA ASP A 256 10.48 18.92 -8.11
C ASP A 256 10.68 17.42 -8.43
N LEU A 257 10.84 16.58 -7.41
CA LEU A 257 10.99 15.14 -7.55
C LEU A 257 9.75 14.43 -8.13
N GLY A 258 8.57 15.10 -8.13
CA GLY A 258 7.31 14.52 -8.59
C GLY A 258 6.74 13.41 -7.70
N ARG A 259 7.49 13.01 -6.65
CA ARG A 259 7.15 11.95 -5.68
C ARG A 259 7.78 12.24 -4.31
N PHE A 260 7.42 11.45 -3.29
CA PHE A 260 8.14 11.52 -2.02
C PHE A 260 9.39 10.62 -2.02
N PHE A 261 10.41 11.00 -1.24
CA PHE A 261 11.67 10.29 -1.14
C PHE A 261 11.56 9.12 -0.17
N LEU A 262 11.01 8.00 -0.62
CA LEU A 262 10.93 6.75 0.13
C LEU A 262 11.15 5.57 -0.82
N HIS A 263 12.09 4.68 -0.43
CA HIS A 263 12.51 3.54 -1.25
C HIS A 263 12.68 2.29 -0.38
N ALA A 264 12.06 1.18 -0.76
CA ALA A 264 12.21 -0.13 -0.14
C ALA A 264 13.54 -0.75 -0.58
N HIS A 265 14.59 -0.47 0.19
CA HIS A 265 15.97 -0.75 -0.21
C HIS A 265 16.34 -2.22 -0.04
N ARG A 266 15.99 -2.85 1.10
CA ARG A 266 16.37 -4.22 1.38
C ARG A 266 15.21 -5.02 1.95
N LEU A 267 15.09 -6.25 1.47
CA LEU A 267 14.15 -7.25 1.94
C LEU A 267 14.92 -8.53 2.26
N GLN A 268 14.68 -9.11 3.44
CA GLN A 268 15.23 -10.41 3.82
C GLN A 268 14.13 -11.29 4.40
N PHE A 269 14.04 -12.52 3.91
CA PHE A 269 13.04 -13.53 4.30
C PHE A 269 13.64 -14.92 4.15
N GLN A 270 12.97 -15.95 4.68
CA GLN A 270 13.37 -17.33 4.48
C GLN A 270 12.76 -17.93 3.22
N SER A 271 13.53 -18.67 2.44
CA SER A 271 13.05 -19.40 1.28
C SER A 271 11.91 -20.34 1.67
N PRO A 272 10.76 -20.28 0.97
CA PRO A 272 9.63 -21.19 1.24
C PRO A 272 9.96 -22.68 1.02
N SER A 273 10.95 -22.98 0.20
CA SER A 273 11.36 -24.37 -0.12
C SER A 273 12.48 -24.88 0.76
N THR A 274 13.52 -24.08 1.01
CA THR A 274 14.73 -24.54 1.70
C THR A 274 14.85 -24.06 3.14
N GLY A 275 14.11 -23.00 3.52
CA GLY A 275 14.26 -22.33 4.81
C GLY A 275 15.51 -21.43 4.91
N GLU A 276 16.36 -21.42 3.89
CA GLU A 276 17.56 -20.57 3.88
C GLU A 276 17.22 -19.08 3.73
N PRO A 277 18.02 -18.19 4.30
CA PRO A 277 17.78 -16.75 4.20
C PRO A 277 18.05 -16.24 2.77
N ILE A 278 17.06 -15.58 2.19
CA ILE A 278 17.16 -14.83 0.94
C ILE A 278 17.21 -13.35 1.28
N ARG A 279 18.30 -12.68 0.92
CA ARG A 279 18.49 -11.23 1.08
C ARG A 279 18.60 -10.59 -0.29
N VAL A 280 17.71 -9.61 -0.55
CA VAL A 280 17.65 -8.89 -1.82
C VAL A 280 17.75 -7.39 -1.54
N GLU A 281 18.59 -6.71 -2.32
CA GLU A 281 18.75 -5.26 -2.26
C GLU A 281 18.29 -4.63 -3.57
N SER A 282 17.49 -3.57 -3.47
CA SER A 282 17.14 -2.69 -4.57
C SER A 282 18.02 -1.45 -4.49
N PRO A 283 18.82 -1.13 -5.52
CA PRO A 283 19.57 0.12 -5.58
C PRO A 283 18.62 1.32 -5.47
N LEU A 284 19.08 2.39 -4.84
CA LEU A 284 18.30 3.64 -4.76
C LEU A 284 17.88 4.07 -6.17
N ALA A 285 16.61 4.38 -6.34
CA ALA A 285 16.06 4.79 -7.64
C ALA A 285 16.84 6.00 -8.20
N PRO A 286 17.12 6.04 -9.51
CA PRO A 286 18.04 7.03 -10.11
C PRO A 286 17.71 8.48 -9.77
N GLU A 287 16.45 8.85 -9.80
CA GLU A 287 16.00 10.21 -9.47
C GLU A 287 16.20 10.55 -7.98
N LEU A 288 16.08 9.56 -7.08
CA LEU A 288 16.38 9.75 -5.67
C LEU A 288 17.89 9.85 -5.43
N ALA A 289 18.68 9.03 -6.11
CA ALA A 289 20.13 9.07 -6.04
C ALA A 289 20.68 10.40 -6.57
N SER A 290 20.16 10.89 -7.69
CA SER A 290 20.52 12.20 -8.26
C SER A 290 20.23 13.34 -7.28
N HIS A 291 19.03 13.36 -6.68
CA HIS A 291 18.65 14.36 -5.70
C HIS A 291 19.56 14.33 -4.46
N LEU A 292 19.88 13.14 -3.95
CA LEU A 292 20.78 12.97 -2.82
C LEU A 292 22.20 13.48 -3.14
N ASN A 293 22.71 13.21 -4.34
CA ASN A 293 24.01 13.70 -4.79
C ASN A 293 24.04 15.23 -4.92
N THR A 294 22.93 15.85 -5.35
CA THR A 294 22.80 17.33 -5.36
C THR A 294 22.92 17.90 -3.94
N LEU A 295 22.28 17.27 -2.96
CA LEU A 295 22.39 17.70 -1.57
C LEU A 295 23.81 17.54 -1.02
N ARG A 296 24.49 16.44 -1.36
CA ARG A 296 25.90 16.21 -0.97
C ARG A 296 26.83 17.25 -1.57
N ALA A 297 26.66 17.60 -2.85
CA ALA A 297 27.46 18.61 -3.52
C ALA A 297 27.25 20.02 -2.97
N ALA A 298 26.06 20.30 -2.43
CA ALA A 298 25.73 21.60 -1.82
C ALA A 298 26.25 21.76 -0.38
N GLN A 299 26.79 20.70 0.25
CA GLN A 299 27.42 20.80 1.57
C GLN A 299 28.79 21.49 1.46
N PRO A 300 29.10 22.44 2.35
CA PRO A 300 30.46 22.98 2.42
C PRO A 300 31.42 21.82 2.70
N ARG A 301 32.52 21.75 1.90
CA ARG A 301 33.59 20.81 2.20
C ARG A 301 34.13 21.09 3.61
N PRO A 302 34.36 20.07 4.44
CA PRO A 302 35.08 20.29 5.69
C PRO A 302 36.38 21.00 5.38
N ALA A 303 36.65 22.11 6.08
CA ALA A 303 37.94 22.79 5.96
C ALA A 303 39.01 21.75 6.25
N GLU A 304 39.93 21.55 5.32
CA GLU A 304 41.15 20.79 5.57
C GLU A 304 41.82 21.45 6.78
N THR A 305 41.76 20.79 7.92
CA THR A 305 42.57 21.18 9.09
C THR A 305 44.02 21.01 8.66
N GLY A 306 44.60 22.11 8.21
CA GLY A 306 46.06 22.19 7.94
C GLY A 306 46.78 21.66 9.16
N ARG A 307 47.46 20.55 8.99
CA ARG A 307 48.57 20.15 9.85
C ARG A 307 49.74 21.07 9.47
N ASP A 308 49.77 22.22 10.12
CA ASP A 308 51.04 22.95 10.17
C ASP A 308 51.90 22.31 11.25
N SER A 309 53.09 22.04 10.85
CA SER A 309 54.24 21.36 11.41
C SER A 309 54.66 21.83 12.79
#